data_7ed1b492fb5c8b6463e66903e85492e3
#
_entry.id   7ed1b492fb5c8b6463e66903e85492e3
#
_cell.length_a   1.000
_cell.length_b   1.000
_cell.length_c   1.000
_cell.angle_alpha   90.00
_cell.angle_beta   90.00
_cell.angle_gamma   90.00
#
_symmetry.space_group_name_H-M   'P 1'
#
loop_
_entity.id
_entity.type
_entity.pdbx_description
1 polymer ?
#
loop_
_entity_poly.entity_id
_entity_poly.type
_entity_poly.pdbx_seq_one_letter_code
_entity_poly.pdbx_strand_id
1 'polypeptide(L)'
;MINLQLLRKHSFFPLFLSSLFAVGFYLFRAFYSKTSNYSNLVPNLLLAWLPYIFSVVAVSAYRSHPDRWWNVSFWGILWLVFFPNAPYMVTDFYHLDPRPPIPLWFDISLIAIFAFTGCFLAIASLRSIHLIVERFAGSIFGWLFALFALGLGSLGVYLGRFSRFNSWDILLHPKIVFQDVVYNILNPMDNLGFIGFTAMFASILLVFYLMFVTTPSSIEPKK
;
A
#
# COMPACT_ATOMS: atom_id res chain seq x y z
N MET A 1 -0.24 9.00 -23.15
CA MET A 1 -0.23 7.51 -23.25
C MET A 1 0.79 6.95 -22.27
N ILE A 2 0.41 5.93 -21.50
CA ILE A 2 1.34 5.22 -20.61
C ILE A 2 2.30 4.42 -21.49
N ASN A 3 3.59 4.76 -21.47
CA ASN A 3 4.60 4.15 -22.33
C ASN A 3 5.23 2.94 -21.61
N LEU A 4 5.61 1.89 -22.37
CA LEU A 4 6.27 0.68 -21.86
C LEU A 4 7.55 0.98 -21.05
N GLN A 5 8.28 2.02 -21.42
CA GLN A 5 9.44 2.51 -20.67
C GLN A 5 9.06 3.06 -19.28
N LEU A 6 7.89 3.70 -19.17
CA LEU A 6 7.37 4.19 -17.89
C LEU A 6 7.05 3.00 -16.95
N LEU A 7 6.40 1.97 -17.48
CA LEU A 7 6.06 0.76 -16.71
C LEU A 7 7.32 0.01 -16.26
N ARG A 8 8.33 -0.12 -17.11
CA ARG A 8 9.62 -0.72 -16.72
C ARG A 8 10.30 0.06 -15.59
N LYS A 9 10.30 1.40 -15.67
CA LYS A 9 10.92 2.27 -14.65
C LYS A 9 10.19 2.20 -13.30
N HIS A 10 8.91 1.86 -13.29
CA HIS A 10 8.08 1.75 -12.07
C HIS A 10 7.94 0.33 -11.53
N SER A 11 8.81 -0.61 -11.92
CA SER A 11 8.80 -1.99 -11.43
C SER A 11 7.49 -2.77 -11.70
N PHE A 12 6.73 -2.39 -12.74
CA PHE A 12 5.45 -3.02 -13.06
C PHE A 12 5.56 -4.54 -13.26
N PHE A 13 6.54 -5.00 -14.05
CA PHE A 13 6.65 -6.41 -14.40
C PHE A 13 6.92 -7.33 -13.21
N PRO A 14 7.86 -7.03 -12.29
CA PRO A 14 8.05 -7.83 -11.08
C PRO A 14 6.79 -7.86 -10.19
N LEU A 15 6.10 -6.73 -10.02
CA LEU A 15 4.88 -6.63 -9.22
C LEU A 15 3.72 -7.42 -9.85
N PHE A 16 3.58 -7.36 -11.16
CA PHE A 16 2.58 -8.15 -11.88
C PHE A 16 2.87 -9.64 -11.79
N LEU A 17 4.13 -10.05 -11.96
CA LEU A 17 4.54 -11.44 -11.82
C LEU A 17 4.30 -11.97 -10.38
N SER A 18 4.67 -11.18 -9.36
CA SER A 18 4.38 -11.52 -7.96
C SER A 18 2.88 -11.70 -7.71
N SER A 19 2.05 -10.82 -8.29
CA SER A 19 0.59 -10.94 -8.20
C SER A 19 0.06 -12.20 -8.87
N LEU A 20 0.60 -12.57 -10.04
CA LEU A 20 0.24 -13.82 -10.72
C LEU A 20 0.59 -15.05 -9.88
N PHE A 21 1.78 -15.07 -9.27
CA PHE A 21 2.18 -16.15 -8.37
C PHE A 21 1.27 -16.23 -7.15
N ALA A 22 0.97 -15.08 -6.52
CA ALA A 22 0.08 -15.03 -5.36
C ALA A 22 -1.31 -15.62 -5.69
N VAL A 23 -1.91 -15.17 -6.79
CA VAL A 23 -3.21 -15.69 -7.26
C VAL A 23 -3.10 -17.16 -7.64
N GLY A 24 -2.01 -17.59 -8.31
CA GLY A 24 -1.76 -18.98 -8.66
C GLY A 24 -1.71 -19.90 -7.43
N PHE A 25 -1.00 -19.50 -6.37
CA PHE A 25 -0.96 -20.25 -5.11
C PHE A 25 -2.32 -20.31 -4.42
N TYR A 26 -3.09 -19.21 -4.45
CA TYR A 26 -4.45 -19.22 -3.92
C TYR A 26 -5.36 -20.18 -4.69
N LEU A 27 -5.31 -20.16 -6.02
CA LEU A 27 -6.11 -21.07 -6.85
C LEU A 27 -5.73 -22.54 -6.62
N PHE A 28 -4.43 -22.84 -6.53
CA PHE A 28 -3.94 -24.18 -6.20
C PHE A 28 -4.47 -24.63 -4.84
N ARG A 29 -4.39 -23.76 -3.81
CA ARG A 29 -4.92 -24.03 -2.49
C ARG A 29 -6.43 -24.34 -2.52
N ALA A 30 -7.20 -23.48 -3.16
CA ALA A 30 -8.65 -23.60 -3.27
C ALA A 30 -9.05 -24.91 -3.99
N PHE A 31 -8.35 -25.24 -5.06
CA PHE A 31 -8.57 -26.48 -5.81
C PHE A 31 -8.24 -27.72 -4.97
N TYR A 32 -7.10 -27.73 -4.28
CA TYR A 32 -6.65 -28.87 -3.49
C TYR A 32 -7.52 -29.08 -2.24
N SER A 33 -7.85 -28.02 -1.50
CA SER A 33 -8.64 -28.10 -0.28
C SER A 33 -10.15 -28.18 -0.52
N LYS A 34 -10.61 -27.89 -1.75
CA LYS A 34 -12.03 -27.72 -2.11
C LYS A 34 -12.76 -26.72 -1.21
N THR A 35 -12.04 -25.72 -0.71
CA THR A 35 -12.57 -24.66 0.16
C THR A 35 -12.20 -23.28 -0.39
N SER A 36 -13.04 -22.28 -0.12
CA SER A 36 -12.80 -20.87 -0.49
C SER A 36 -12.16 -20.03 0.63
N ASN A 37 -11.49 -20.69 1.59
CA ASN A 37 -10.78 -19.97 2.66
C ASN A 37 -9.78 -18.98 2.06
N TYR A 38 -9.67 -17.79 2.67
CA TYR A 38 -8.83 -16.68 2.20
C TYR A 38 -9.28 -16.09 0.85
N SER A 39 -10.55 -16.23 0.46
CA SER A 39 -11.10 -15.65 -0.78
C SER A 39 -10.97 -14.11 -0.84
N ASN A 40 -10.87 -13.46 0.31
CA ASN A 40 -10.65 -12.01 0.45
C ASN A 40 -9.27 -11.55 -0.03
N LEU A 41 -8.26 -12.43 -0.12
CA LEU A 41 -6.92 -12.05 -0.57
C LEU A 41 -6.91 -11.50 -2.00
N VAL A 42 -7.68 -12.09 -2.91
CA VAL A 42 -7.70 -11.67 -4.32
C VAL A 42 -8.35 -10.29 -4.50
N PRO A 43 -9.56 -10.00 -3.97
CA PRO A 43 -10.11 -8.65 -3.98
C PRO A 43 -9.21 -7.62 -3.30
N ASN A 44 -8.60 -7.96 -2.16
CA ASN A 44 -7.67 -7.06 -1.48
C ASN A 44 -6.45 -6.74 -2.34
N LEU A 45 -5.92 -7.72 -3.09
CA LEU A 45 -4.83 -7.49 -4.03
C LEU A 45 -5.25 -6.54 -5.17
N LEU A 46 -6.47 -6.67 -5.70
CA LEU A 46 -6.98 -5.74 -6.71
C LEU A 46 -7.06 -4.31 -6.15
N LEU A 47 -7.53 -4.15 -4.91
CA LEU A 47 -7.55 -2.85 -4.24
C LEU A 47 -6.13 -2.31 -3.97
N ALA A 48 -5.17 -3.18 -3.67
CA ALA A 48 -3.77 -2.83 -3.47
C ALA A 48 -3.09 -2.28 -4.74
N TRP A 49 -3.58 -2.65 -5.93
CA TRP A 49 -3.11 -2.11 -7.20
C TRP A 49 -3.56 -0.68 -7.47
N LEU A 50 -4.68 -0.21 -6.89
CA LEU A 50 -5.24 1.12 -7.17
C LEU A 50 -4.25 2.26 -6.84
N PRO A 51 -3.62 2.32 -5.65
CA PRO A 51 -2.66 3.38 -5.37
C PRO A 51 -1.44 3.32 -6.32
N TYR A 52 -0.99 2.14 -6.70
CA TYR A 52 0.07 2.04 -7.69
C TYR A 52 -0.35 2.63 -9.04
N ILE A 53 -1.54 2.29 -9.54
CA ILE A 53 -2.08 2.82 -10.80
C ILE A 53 -2.21 4.34 -10.71
N PHE A 54 -2.78 4.90 -9.63
CA PHE A 54 -2.93 6.33 -9.45
C PHE A 54 -1.58 7.05 -9.41
N SER A 55 -0.55 6.46 -8.78
CA SER A 55 0.78 7.03 -8.78
C SER A 55 1.41 7.07 -10.18
N VAL A 56 1.23 6.02 -10.99
CA VAL A 56 1.71 5.99 -12.39
C VAL A 56 1.00 7.03 -13.25
N VAL A 57 -0.32 7.19 -13.07
CA VAL A 57 -1.10 8.22 -13.77
C VAL A 57 -0.67 9.62 -13.34
N ALA A 58 -0.44 9.87 -12.04
CA ALA A 58 0.08 11.14 -11.53
C ALA A 58 1.44 11.48 -12.15
N VAL A 59 2.37 10.52 -12.23
CA VAL A 59 3.67 10.71 -12.90
C VAL A 59 3.49 11.00 -14.39
N SER A 60 2.56 10.33 -15.07
CA SER A 60 2.27 10.58 -16.47
C SER A 60 1.70 11.98 -16.69
N ALA A 61 0.75 12.41 -15.83
CA ALA A 61 0.16 13.74 -15.85
C ALA A 61 1.22 14.83 -15.62
N TYR A 62 2.10 14.63 -14.64
CA TYR A 62 3.21 15.54 -14.36
C TYR A 62 4.17 15.69 -15.54
N ARG A 63 4.52 14.60 -16.22
CA ARG A 63 5.43 14.63 -17.38
C ARG A 63 4.82 15.27 -18.62
N SER A 64 3.51 15.07 -18.82
CA SER A 64 2.81 15.61 -19.99
C SER A 64 2.51 17.09 -19.87
N HIS A 65 2.15 17.56 -18.68
CA HIS A 65 1.73 18.96 -18.43
C HIS A 65 2.18 19.38 -17.02
N PRO A 66 3.44 19.71 -16.82
CA PRO A 66 3.97 20.07 -15.49
C PRO A 66 3.26 21.29 -14.89
N ASP A 67 2.75 22.21 -15.74
CA ASP A 67 2.04 23.42 -15.31
C ASP A 67 0.61 23.15 -14.78
N ARG A 68 0.05 21.96 -15.05
CA ARG A 68 -1.30 21.58 -14.62
C ARG A 68 -1.25 20.86 -13.26
N TRP A 69 -0.78 21.55 -12.22
CA TRP A 69 -0.64 21.03 -10.87
C TRP A 69 -1.93 20.41 -10.32
N TRP A 70 -3.12 20.96 -10.65
CA TRP A 70 -4.41 20.44 -10.21
C TRP A 70 -4.69 18.99 -10.66
N ASN A 71 -4.23 18.62 -11.87
CA ASN A 71 -4.39 17.25 -12.37
C ASN A 71 -3.50 16.26 -11.59
N VAL A 72 -2.27 16.66 -11.29
CA VAL A 72 -1.35 15.87 -10.47
C VAL A 72 -1.90 15.70 -9.04
N SER A 73 -2.43 16.81 -8.47
CA SER A 73 -3.03 16.79 -7.13
C SER A 73 -4.28 15.92 -7.06
N PHE A 74 -5.13 15.91 -8.07
CA PHE A 74 -6.30 15.05 -8.14
C PHE A 74 -5.91 13.56 -8.03
N TRP A 75 -4.94 13.12 -8.84
CA TRP A 75 -4.45 11.74 -8.78
C TRP A 75 -3.70 11.45 -7.49
N GLY A 76 -3.01 12.43 -6.93
CA GLY A 76 -2.33 12.34 -5.63
C GLY A 76 -3.32 12.16 -4.47
N ILE A 77 -4.46 12.85 -4.48
CA ILE A 77 -5.52 12.69 -3.47
C ILE A 77 -6.15 11.29 -3.58
N LEU A 78 -6.51 10.85 -4.79
CA LEU A 78 -7.02 9.50 -4.99
C LEU A 78 -6.00 8.45 -4.53
N TRP A 79 -4.72 8.63 -4.88
CA TRP A 79 -3.65 7.79 -4.38
C TRP A 79 -3.64 7.72 -2.85
N LEU A 80 -3.71 8.86 -2.15
CA LEU A 80 -3.64 8.91 -0.69
C LEU A 80 -4.84 8.19 -0.03
N VAL A 81 -6.05 8.37 -0.57
CA VAL A 81 -7.26 7.71 -0.07
C VAL A 81 -7.17 6.19 -0.20
N PHE A 82 -6.61 5.69 -1.31
CA PHE A 82 -6.49 4.27 -1.56
C PHE A 82 -5.17 3.65 -1.08
N PHE A 83 -4.19 4.48 -0.69
CA PHE A 83 -2.86 4.03 -0.27
C PHE A 83 -2.88 2.97 0.83
N PRO A 84 -3.75 3.05 1.85
CA PRO A 84 -3.80 2.05 2.91
C PRO A 84 -4.12 0.63 2.42
N ASN A 85 -4.82 0.46 1.30
CA ASN A 85 -5.19 -0.88 0.79
C ASN A 85 -3.98 -1.73 0.42
N ALA A 86 -2.88 -1.11 0.00
CA ALA A 86 -1.71 -1.86 -0.41
C ALA A 86 -0.99 -2.51 0.80
N PRO A 87 -0.56 -1.79 1.85
CA PRO A 87 0.05 -2.40 3.02
C PRO A 87 -0.96 -3.14 3.93
N TYR A 88 -2.28 -2.93 3.76
CA TYR A 88 -3.33 -3.63 4.49
C TYR A 88 -3.19 -5.15 4.41
N MET A 89 -2.69 -5.68 3.30
CA MET A 89 -2.52 -7.12 3.09
C MET A 89 -1.62 -7.80 4.13
N VAL A 90 -0.72 -7.05 4.78
CA VAL A 90 0.09 -7.56 5.91
C VAL A 90 -0.80 -8.00 7.06
N THR A 91 -1.92 -7.32 7.27
CA THR A 91 -2.82 -7.63 8.38
C THR A 91 -3.64 -8.91 8.15
N ASP A 92 -3.59 -9.52 6.96
CA ASP A 92 -4.27 -10.79 6.69
C ASP A 92 -3.64 -11.97 7.44
N PHE A 93 -2.39 -11.83 7.96
CA PHE A 93 -1.81 -12.77 8.92
C PHE A 93 -2.66 -12.92 10.19
N TYR A 94 -3.50 -11.94 10.53
CA TYR A 94 -4.44 -12.04 11.64
C TYR A 94 -5.47 -13.19 11.47
N HIS A 95 -5.71 -13.64 10.25
CA HIS A 95 -6.64 -14.72 9.93
C HIS A 95 -5.97 -16.08 9.76
N LEU A 96 -4.68 -16.18 10.11
CA LEU A 96 -3.90 -17.39 9.98
C LEU A 96 -4.30 -18.41 11.06
N ASP A 97 -4.96 -19.48 10.63
CA ASP A 97 -5.35 -20.61 11.48
C ASP A 97 -4.99 -21.93 10.78
N PRO A 98 -4.62 -22.99 11.53
CA PRO A 98 -4.44 -24.33 10.95
C PRO A 98 -5.74 -24.83 10.29
N ARG A 99 -5.70 -25.16 9.01
CA ARG A 99 -6.88 -25.58 8.22
C ARG A 99 -6.60 -26.83 7.40
N PRO A 100 -6.69 -28.03 8.01
CA PRO A 100 -6.52 -29.27 7.27
C PRO A 100 -7.44 -29.34 6.02
N PRO A 101 -7.00 -29.98 4.92
CA PRO A 101 -5.79 -30.78 4.76
C PRO A 101 -4.52 -29.97 4.39
N ILE A 102 -4.59 -28.66 4.35
CA ILE A 102 -3.46 -27.80 3.98
C ILE A 102 -2.53 -27.63 5.19
N PRO A 103 -1.20 -27.85 5.03
CA PRO A 103 -0.25 -27.61 6.10
C PRO A 103 -0.10 -26.11 6.37
N LEU A 104 0.08 -25.73 7.64
CA LEU A 104 0.15 -24.33 8.08
C LEU A 104 1.26 -23.55 7.37
N TRP A 105 2.42 -24.16 7.08
CA TRP A 105 3.51 -23.49 6.36
C TRP A 105 3.09 -23.00 4.96
N PHE A 106 2.16 -23.73 4.29
CA PHE A 106 1.65 -23.32 3.00
C PHE A 106 0.79 -22.05 3.12
N ASP A 107 -0.12 -22.01 4.11
CA ASP A 107 -0.98 -20.84 4.36
C ASP A 107 -0.15 -19.62 4.81
N ILE A 108 0.90 -19.83 5.61
CA ILE A 108 1.89 -18.77 5.93
C ILE A 108 2.52 -18.22 4.66
N SER A 109 3.02 -19.11 3.79
CA SER A 109 3.68 -18.71 2.54
C SER A 109 2.71 -18.02 1.57
N LEU A 110 1.46 -18.50 1.52
CA LEU A 110 0.40 -17.90 0.73
C LEU A 110 0.11 -16.45 1.19
N ILE A 111 -0.14 -16.24 2.48
CA ILE A 111 -0.40 -14.88 2.99
C ILE A 111 0.83 -14.00 2.83
N ALA A 112 2.05 -14.55 3.03
CA ALA A 112 3.29 -13.82 2.89
C ALA A 112 3.49 -13.25 1.48
N ILE A 113 3.24 -14.04 0.42
CA ILE A 113 3.41 -13.53 -0.95
C ILE A 113 2.42 -12.42 -1.28
N PHE A 114 1.18 -12.49 -0.79
CA PHE A 114 0.21 -11.41 -0.92
C PHE A 114 0.66 -10.16 -0.13
N ALA A 115 1.08 -10.32 1.12
CA ALA A 115 1.53 -9.25 1.99
C ALA A 115 2.76 -8.52 1.41
N PHE A 116 3.78 -9.27 0.97
CA PHE A 116 4.96 -8.68 0.32
C PHE A 116 4.60 -7.96 -0.98
N THR A 117 3.74 -8.55 -1.81
CA THR A 117 3.27 -7.89 -3.03
C THR A 117 2.59 -6.55 -2.71
N GLY A 118 1.70 -6.52 -1.70
CA GLY A 118 1.06 -5.30 -1.22
C GLY A 118 2.06 -4.26 -0.70
N CYS A 119 3.04 -4.68 0.12
CA CYS A 119 4.10 -3.78 0.60
C CYS A 119 4.91 -3.18 -0.56
N PHE A 120 5.31 -3.98 -1.55
CA PHE A 120 6.06 -3.46 -2.69
C PHE A 120 5.22 -2.52 -3.56
N LEU A 121 3.92 -2.79 -3.75
CA LEU A 121 2.99 -1.86 -4.42
C LEU A 121 2.91 -0.53 -3.66
N ALA A 122 2.81 -0.57 -2.32
CA ALA A 122 2.80 0.62 -1.48
C ALA A 122 4.09 1.44 -1.64
N ILE A 123 5.25 0.80 -1.46
CA ILE A 123 6.56 1.45 -1.50
C ILE A 123 6.86 2.04 -2.88
N ALA A 124 6.59 1.30 -3.96
CA ALA A 124 6.79 1.77 -5.33
C ALA A 124 5.89 2.96 -5.67
N SER A 125 4.62 2.93 -5.22
CA SER A 125 3.68 4.02 -5.42
C SER A 125 4.07 5.27 -4.61
N LEU A 126 4.45 5.10 -3.33
CA LEU A 126 4.92 6.19 -2.47
C LEU A 126 6.17 6.86 -3.06
N ARG A 127 7.15 6.05 -3.53
CA ARG A 127 8.36 6.60 -4.16
C ARG A 127 8.04 7.48 -5.36
N SER A 128 7.06 7.08 -6.16
CA SER A 128 6.64 7.83 -7.34
C SER A 128 6.06 9.20 -6.98
N ILE A 129 5.18 9.25 -5.98
CA ILE A 129 4.57 10.52 -5.51
C ILE A 129 5.59 11.35 -4.73
N HIS A 130 6.42 10.74 -3.87
CA HIS A 130 7.48 11.43 -3.14
C HIS A 130 8.39 12.22 -4.10
N LEU A 131 8.84 11.61 -5.20
CA LEU A 131 9.67 12.28 -6.20
C LEU A 131 8.97 13.45 -6.89
N ILE A 132 7.64 13.39 -7.07
CA ILE A 132 6.88 14.53 -7.61
C ILE A 132 6.89 15.67 -6.60
N VAL A 133 6.57 15.39 -5.33
CA VAL A 133 6.54 16.41 -4.27
C VAL A 133 7.93 17.02 -4.07
N GLU A 134 8.99 16.21 -4.06
CA GLU A 134 10.36 16.66 -3.95
C GLU A 134 10.73 17.64 -5.08
N ARG A 135 10.29 17.38 -6.30
CA ARG A 135 10.54 18.29 -7.43
C ARG A 135 9.77 19.59 -7.36
N PHE A 136 8.58 19.60 -6.75
CA PHE A 136 7.78 20.80 -6.59
C PHE A 136 8.21 21.68 -5.42
N ALA A 137 8.49 21.04 -4.27
CA ALA A 137 8.66 21.72 -2.99
C ALA A 137 10.05 21.55 -2.36
N GLY A 138 10.92 20.74 -2.97
CA GLY A 138 12.24 20.44 -2.44
C GLY A 138 12.28 19.18 -1.54
N SER A 139 13.50 18.74 -1.25
CA SER A 139 13.73 17.43 -0.61
C SER A 139 13.13 17.34 0.80
N ILE A 140 13.20 18.42 1.59
CA ILE A 140 12.65 18.43 2.96
C ILE A 140 11.14 18.17 2.91
N PHE A 141 10.41 18.88 2.06
CA PHE A 141 8.97 18.71 1.91
C PHE A 141 8.60 17.34 1.32
N GLY A 142 9.43 16.81 0.42
CA GLY A 142 9.29 15.44 -0.08
C GLY A 142 9.31 14.41 1.06
N TRP A 143 10.30 14.50 1.95
CA TRP A 143 10.40 13.61 3.11
C TRP A 143 9.29 13.80 4.14
N LEU A 144 8.92 15.05 4.44
CA LEU A 144 7.78 15.34 5.34
C LEU A 144 6.48 14.73 4.78
N PHE A 145 6.26 14.87 3.48
CA PHE A 145 5.13 14.24 2.80
C PHE A 145 5.17 12.70 2.90
N ALA A 146 6.34 12.09 2.66
CA ALA A 146 6.48 10.65 2.76
C ALA A 146 6.16 10.13 4.17
N LEU A 147 6.68 10.77 5.21
CA LEU A 147 6.39 10.45 6.61
C LEU A 147 4.90 10.63 6.93
N PHE A 148 4.29 11.72 6.49
CA PHE A 148 2.87 11.98 6.65
C PHE A 148 2.02 10.90 5.95
N ALA A 149 2.36 10.54 4.72
CA ALA A 149 1.65 9.52 3.96
C ALA A 149 1.76 8.12 4.61
N LEU A 150 2.94 7.77 5.15
CA LEU A 150 3.14 6.52 5.89
C LEU A 150 2.31 6.49 7.18
N GLY A 151 2.25 7.61 7.91
CA GLY A 151 1.41 7.73 9.10
C GLY A 151 -0.08 7.58 8.79
N LEU A 152 -0.58 8.35 7.79
CA LEU A 152 -1.98 8.24 7.34
C LEU A 152 -2.30 6.87 6.75
N GLY A 153 -1.36 6.27 6.00
CA GLY A 153 -1.51 4.91 5.48
C GLY A 153 -1.69 3.88 6.59
N SER A 154 -0.87 3.96 7.63
CA SER A 154 -0.94 3.07 8.80
C SER A 154 -2.22 3.26 9.61
N LEU A 155 -2.66 4.51 9.76
CA LEU A 155 -3.95 4.84 10.36
C LEU A 155 -5.09 4.24 9.54
N GLY A 156 -5.06 4.37 8.21
CA GLY A 156 -6.06 3.78 7.33
C GLY A 156 -6.08 2.24 7.39
N VAL A 157 -4.92 1.60 7.57
CA VAL A 157 -4.83 0.15 7.80
C VAL A 157 -5.52 -0.22 9.12
N TYR A 158 -5.31 0.56 10.20
CA TYR A 158 -6.02 0.33 11.47
C TYR A 158 -7.52 0.45 11.30
N LEU A 159 -7.99 1.54 10.69
CA LEU A 159 -9.41 1.77 10.45
C LEU A 159 -10.05 0.65 9.61
N GLY A 160 -9.34 0.17 8.59
CA GLY A 160 -9.80 -0.95 7.76
C GLY A 160 -9.89 -2.27 8.54
N ARG A 161 -8.90 -2.56 9.39
CA ARG A 161 -8.82 -3.85 10.10
C ARG A 161 -9.71 -3.91 11.35
N PHE A 162 -9.72 -2.85 12.15
CA PHE A 162 -10.36 -2.85 13.46
C PHE A 162 -11.72 -2.13 13.45
N SER A 163 -11.80 -0.93 12.84
CA SER A 163 -13.07 -0.19 12.69
C SER A 163 -13.88 -0.65 11.48
N ARG A 164 -13.32 -1.48 10.58
CA ARG A 164 -13.94 -2.05 9.38
C ARG A 164 -14.41 -1.02 8.36
N PHE A 165 -13.77 0.14 8.31
CA PHE A 165 -13.99 1.13 7.26
C PHE A 165 -13.28 0.74 5.96
N ASN A 166 -13.92 1.03 4.84
CA ASN A 166 -13.32 0.90 3.53
C ASN A 166 -12.87 2.28 3.01
N SER A 167 -11.97 2.29 2.00
CA SER A 167 -11.49 3.55 1.42
C SER A 167 -12.59 4.42 0.83
N TRP A 168 -13.68 3.84 0.33
CA TRP A 168 -14.84 4.59 -0.16
C TRP A 168 -15.68 5.21 0.97
N ASP A 169 -15.61 4.73 2.21
CA ASP A 169 -16.32 5.32 3.33
C ASP A 169 -15.79 6.72 3.66
N ILE A 170 -14.50 6.99 3.36
CA ILE A 170 -13.92 8.33 3.44
C ILE A 170 -14.63 9.30 2.48
N LEU A 171 -15.09 8.81 1.33
CA LEU A 171 -15.77 9.62 0.32
C LEU A 171 -17.29 9.71 0.58
N LEU A 172 -17.91 8.61 1.03
CA LEU A 172 -19.37 8.53 1.19
C LEU A 172 -19.82 8.98 2.60
N HIS A 173 -19.04 8.67 3.63
CA HIS A 173 -19.38 8.92 5.04
C HIS A 173 -18.23 9.61 5.81
N PRO A 174 -17.65 10.73 5.29
CA PRO A 174 -16.45 11.34 5.87
C PRO A 174 -16.60 11.75 7.33
N LYS A 175 -17.81 12.15 7.75
CA LYS A 175 -18.09 12.55 9.14
C LYS A 175 -17.90 11.39 10.12
N ILE A 176 -18.36 10.19 9.77
CA ILE A 176 -18.27 9.02 10.63
C ILE A 176 -16.81 8.61 10.82
N VAL A 177 -16.05 8.52 9.72
CA VAL A 177 -14.62 8.20 9.75
C VAL A 177 -13.84 9.23 10.55
N PHE A 178 -14.11 10.53 10.33
CA PHE A 178 -13.45 11.61 11.04
C PHE A 178 -13.76 11.58 12.56
N GLN A 179 -15.01 11.33 12.94
CA GLN A 179 -15.42 11.21 14.35
C GLN A 179 -14.70 10.04 15.04
N ASP A 180 -14.59 8.87 14.40
CA ASP A 180 -13.86 7.72 14.93
C ASP A 180 -12.39 8.05 15.16
N VAL A 181 -11.72 8.67 14.17
CA VAL A 181 -10.31 9.10 14.27
C VAL A 181 -10.13 10.10 15.43
N VAL A 182 -10.97 11.15 15.48
CA VAL A 182 -10.88 12.19 16.51
C VAL A 182 -11.13 11.60 17.90
N TYR A 183 -12.12 10.72 18.05
CA TYR A 183 -12.40 10.03 19.31
C TYR A 183 -11.18 9.24 19.80
N ASN A 184 -10.56 8.46 18.91
CA ASN A 184 -9.37 7.65 19.26
C ASN A 184 -8.15 8.52 19.61
N ILE A 185 -7.98 9.69 18.97
CA ILE A 185 -6.88 10.62 19.25
C ILE A 185 -7.10 11.36 20.58
N LEU A 186 -8.34 11.79 20.87
CA LEU A 186 -8.67 12.55 22.07
C LEU A 186 -8.72 11.68 23.34
N ASN A 187 -8.92 10.37 23.19
CA ASN A 187 -8.94 9.40 24.29
C ASN A 187 -7.80 8.39 24.19
N PRO A 188 -6.52 8.83 24.25
CA PRO A 188 -5.37 7.98 23.98
C PRO A 188 -5.20 6.86 25.00
N MET A 189 -5.58 7.07 26.27
CA MET A 189 -5.47 6.08 27.32
C MET A 189 -6.45 4.91 27.14
N ASP A 190 -7.63 5.20 26.60
CA ASP A 190 -8.65 4.17 26.32
C ASP A 190 -8.36 3.43 25.02
N ASN A 191 -7.53 4.02 24.14
CA ASN A 191 -7.27 3.53 22.79
C ASN A 191 -5.78 3.32 22.50
N LEU A 192 -5.00 2.82 23.47
CA LEU A 192 -3.56 2.53 23.30
C LEU A 192 -3.28 1.62 22.11
N GLY A 193 -4.18 0.70 21.78
CA GLY A 193 -4.09 -0.16 20.61
C GLY A 193 -4.10 0.60 19.29
N PHE A 194 -4.91 1.66 19.19
CA PHE A 194 -4.96 2.54 18.02
C PHE A 194 -3.62 3.24 17.78
N ILE A 195 -3.09 3.88 18.82
CA ILE A 195 -1.83 4.65 18.73
C ILE A 195 -0.67 3.69 18.52
N GLY A 196 -0.58 2.63 19.33
CA GLY A 196 0.50 1.65 19.28
C GLY A 196 0.58 0.93 17.94
N PHE A 197 -0.57 0.46 17.42
CA PHE A 197 -0.62 -0.17 16.09
C PHE A 197 -0.19 0.80 14.99
N THR A 198 -0.77 2.01 14.98
CA THR A 198 -0.49 3.00 13.93
C THR A 198 0.99 3.40 13.93
N ALA A 199 1.57 3.67 15.10
CA ALA A 199 2.99 4.04 15.23
C ALA A 199 3.92 2.88 14.82
N MET A 200 3.64 1.66 15.31
CA MET A 200 4.42 0.48 14.97
C MET A 200 4.37 0.19 13.47
N PHE A 201 3.17 0.20 12.89
CA PHE A 201 2.99 -0.11 11.48
C PHE A 201 3.62 0.95 10.57
N ALA A 202 3.50 2.25 10.92
CA ALA A 202 4.18 3.34 10.23
C ALA A 202 5.71 3.18 10.29
N SER A 203 6.25 2.77 11.43
CA SER A 203 7.68 2.52 11.60
C SER A 203 8.17 1.36 10.72
N ILE A 204 7.41 0.27 10.64
CA ILE A 204 7.72 -0.87 9.75
C ILE A 204 7.74 -0.40 8.28
N LEU A 205 6.70 0.30 7.84
CA LEU A 205 6.63 0.81 6.48
C LEU A 205 7.75 1.81 6.18
N LEU A 206 8.14 2.64 7.15
CA LEU A 206 9.27 3.56 7.02
C LEU A 206 10.58 2.81 6.81
N VAL A 207 10.84 1.75 7.59
CA VAL A 207 12.05 0.93 7.42
C VAL A 207 12.08 0.31 6.03
N PHE A 208 10.97 -0.28 5.56
CA PHE A 208 10.90 -0.81 4.19
C PHE A 208 11.12 0.28 3.14
N TYR A 209 10.56 1.46 3.35
CA TYR A 209 10.75 2.59 2.44
C TYR A 209 12.20 3.05 2.40
N LEU A 210 12.85 3.21 3.55
CA LEU A 210 14.26 3.56 3.65
C LEU A 210 15.15 2.52 2.96
N MET A 211 14.94 1.23 3.21
CA MET A 211 15.67 0.17 2.53
C MET A 211 15.55 0.27 1.01
N PHE A 212 14.34 0.55 0.50
CA PHE A 212 14.09 0.68 -0.93
C PHE A 212 14.76 1.91 -1.55
N VAL A 213 14.80 3.04 -0.82
CA VAL A 213 15.34 4.31 -1.32
C VAL A 213 16.85 4.39 -1.21
N THR A 214 17.42 3.79 -0.14
CA THR A 214 18.85 3.89 0.17
C THR A 214 19.71 2.76 -0.43
N THR A 215 19.09 1.73 -1.03
CA THR A 215 19.85 0.68 -1.70
C THR A 215 20.58 1.28 -2.91
N PRO A 216 21.92 1.44 -2.86
CA PRO A 216 22.69 2.00 -3.97
C PRO A 216 22.59 1.03 -5.17
N SER A 217 22.42 1.58 -6.37
CA SER A 217 22.75 0.83 -7.58
C SER A 217 24.29 0.67 -7.60
N SER A 218 24.76 -0.49 -7.16
CA SER A 218 26.21 -0.79 -7.03
C SER A 218 26.96 -0.85 -8.35
N ILE A 219 26.35 -0.45 -9.45
CA ILE A 219 26.93 -0.44 -10.79
C ILE A 219 26.65 0.92 -11.44
N GLU A 220 27.30 1.99 -10.94
CA GLU A 220 27.60 3.13 -11.80
C GLU A 220 28.89 2.82 -12.58
N PRO A 221 28.85 2.90 -13.92
CA PRO A 221 30.11 2.87 -14.67
C PRO A 221 30.95 4.06 -14.22
N LYS A 222 32.18 3.76 -13.74
CA LYS A 222 33.19 4.81 -13.50
C LYS A 222 33.29 5.64 -14.77
N LYS A 223 32.97 6.93 -14.67
CA LYS A 223 33.30 7.93 -15.68
C LYS A 223 34.80 8.04 -15.82
#